data_d1f40df51e9a7d157b70d367c313c2f6
#
_entry.id   d1f40df51e9a7d157b70d367c313c2f6
#
_cell.length_a   1.000
_cell.length_b   1.000
_cell.length_c   1.000
_cell.angle_alpha   90.00
_cell.angle_beta   90.00
_cell.angle_gamma   90.00
#
_symmetry.space_group_name_H-M   'P 1'
#
loop_
_entity.id
_entity.type
_entity.pdbx_description
1 polymer ?
#
loop_
_entity_poly.entity_id
_entity_poly.type
_entity_poly.pdbx_seq_one_letter_code
_entity_poly.pdbx_strand_id
1 'polypeptide(L)'
;MRYEKSYKQKGITLIALVVTITVLIILATVSINTVLGDNGIIGRAQKARDSYQNSSTSEDEHMRQLANEMAQYDEDENSGVIEKTKSYVGYYADIDGDGTVDGVIYADLAVGGSGEWNDSDGDFSYEAITGVKDYTISQANYSGDFGDNGVLKAMGSGKDRFYVMALEDIDSNTYTWYENAASSGISDYNTITSESFGSGKTNTATMIAKWNSSAYGDQVDTDMWKAIQTQVNKGWFVPSKEEWSAFGSNLGIDNTNYVNHNLSDYCWSSSLRSKGSAWNARFINGYVYDGIVSTNRCVRLSATF
;
A
#
# COMPACT_ATOMS: atom_id res chain seq x y z
N MET A 1 42.72 -85.66 26.77
CA MET A 1 42.63 -85.64 25.30
C MET A 1 41.71 -84.47 24.86
N ARG A 2 42.30 -83.43 24.31
CA ARG A 2 41.55 -82.28 23.74
C ARG A 2 41.46 -82.52 22.24
N TYR A 3 40.25 -82.64 21.74
CA TYR A 3 39.94 -82.63 20.26
C TYR A 3 39.86 -81.20 19.79
N GLU A 4 40.83 -80.72 19.01
CA GLU A 4 40.73 -79.48 18.23
C GLU A 4 39.92 -79.73 16.99
N LYS A 5 38.76 -79.01 16.84
CA LYS A 5 37.98 -79.00 15.64
C LYS A 5 38.61 -77.98 14.65
N SER A 6 39.32 -78.51 13.67
CA SER A 6 39.79 -77.71 12.51
C SER A 6 38.63 -77.28 11.63
N TYR A 7 38.38 -75.97 11.61
CA TYR A 7 37.43 -75.40 10.64
C TYR A 7 38.17 -75.19 9.30
N LYS A 8 37.83 -76.01 8.31
CA LYS A 8 38.28 -75.74 6.94
C LYS A 8 37.56 -74.51 6.42
N GLN A 9 38.25 -73.34 6.34
CA GLN A 9 37.79 -72.22 5.59
C GLN A 9 37.73 -72.60 4.11
N LYS A 10 36.51 -72.66 3.54
CA LYS A 10 36.32 -72.79 2.10
C LYS A 10 36.61 -71.40 1.48
N GLY A 11 37.77 -71.25 0.87
CA GLY A 11 38.07 -70.05 0.12
C GLY A 11 37.13 -69.93 -1.12
N ILE A 12 36.67 -68.74 -1.37
CA ILE A 12 35.92 -68.44 -2.62
C ILE A 12 36.91 -68.67 -3.78
N THR A 13 36.53 -69.51 -4.77
CA THR A 13 37.35 -69.74 -5.97
C THR A 13 37.53 -68.42 -6.72
N LEU A 14 38.71 -68.15 -7.24
CA LEU A 14 39.05 -66.97 -8.02
C LEU A 14 38.06 -66.67 -9.13
N ILE A 15 37.52 -67.74 -9.75
CA ILE A 15 36.48 -67.66 -10.78
C ILE A 15 35.18 -67.14 -10.23
N ALA A 16 34.74 -67.57 -9.04
CA ALA A 16 33.51 -67.09 -8.43
C ALA A 16 33.63 -65.61 -8.02
N LEU A 17 34.79 -65.16 -7.59
CA LEU A 17 35.07 -63.77 -7.25
C LEU A 17 35.01 -62.88 -8.52
N VAL A 18 35.65 -63.29 -9.62
CA VAL A 18 35.63 -62.56 -10.90
C VAL A 18 34.24 -62.43 -11.46
N VAL A 19 33.46 -63.53 -11.43
CA VAL A 19 32.05 -63.52 -11.89
C VAL A 19 31.17 -62.58 -11.07
N THR A 20 31.31 -62.61 -9.73
CA THR A 20 30.54 -61.70 -8.86
C THR A 20 30.88 -60.23 -9.10
N ILE A 21 32.18 -59.91 -9.27
CA ILE A 21 32.59 -58.51 -9.56
C ILE A 21 32.05 -58.06 -10.94
N THR A 22 32.13 -58.94 -11.94
CA THR A 22 31.61 -58.61 -13.28
C THR A 22 30.12 -58.35 -13.30
N VAL A 23 29.36 -59.19 -12.58
CA VAL A 23 27.91 -59.04 -12.46
C VAL A 23 27.55 -57.75 -11.68
N LEU A 24 28.29 -57.42 -10.62
CA LEU A 24 28.09 -56.21 -9.86
C LEU A 24 28.40 -54.93 -10.71
N ILE A 25 29.43 -54.97 -11.55
CA ILE A 25 29.77 -53.84 -12.45
C ILE A 25 28.65 -53.66 -13.47
N ILE A 26 28.14 -54.74 -14.07
CA ILE A 26 27.07 -54.67 -15.05
C ILE A 26 25.79 -54.11 -14.40
N LEU A 27 25.41 -54.61 -13.25
CA LEU A 27 24.22 -54.12 -12.51
C LEU A 27 24.35 -52.65 -12.10
N ALA A 28 25.56 -52.26 -11.64
CA ALA A 28 25.86 -50.86 -11.29
C ALA A 28 25.72 -49.94 -12.50
N THR A 29 26.26 -50.35 -13.66
CA THR A 29 26.22 -49.54 -14.90
C THR A 29 24.81 -49.39 -15.44
N VAL A 30 24.02 -50.44 -15.39
CA VAL A 30 22.60 -50.40 -15.81
C VAL A 30 21.80 -49.51 -14.84
N SER A 31 22.01 -49.65 -13.55
CA SER A 31 21.31 -48.83 -12.53
C SER A 31 21.66 -47.31 -12.68
N ILE A 32 22.93 -46.99 -12.89
CA ILE A 32 23.38 -45.60 -13.08
C ILE A 32 22.78 -45.00 -14.35
N ASN A 33 22.80 -45.74 -15.45
CA ASN A 33 22.21 -45.27 -16.72
C ASN A 33 20.69 -45.06 -16.63
N THR A 34 20.01 -45.91 -15.88
CA THR A 34 18.53 -45.81 -15.72
C THR A 34 18.15 -44.61 -14.86
N VAL A 35 18.99 -44.18 -13.93
CA VAL A 35 18.69 -43.06 -13.01
C VAL A 35 19.29 -41.73 -13.52
N LEU A 36 20.55 -41.74 -13.95
CA LEU A 36 21.32 -40.53 -14.28
C LEU A 36 21.47 -40.29 -15.78
N GLY A 37 21.17 -41.23 -16.65
CA GLY A 37 21.28 -41.06 -18.12
C GLY A 37 20.28 -40.01 -18.62
N ASP A 38 20.57 -39.42 -19.79
CA ASP A 38 19.74 -38.40 -20.44
C ASP A 38 18.25 -38.81 -20.65
N ASN A 39 17.97 -40.08 -20.68
CA ASN A 39 16.63 -40.68 -20.70
C ASN A 39 16.22 -41.29 -19.38
N GLY A 40 17.05 -41.17 -18.33
CA GLY A 40 16.79 -41.62 -16.97
C GLY A 40 15.76 -40.74 -16.26
N ILE A 41 15.39 -41.16 -15.04
CA ILE A 41 14.37 -40.48 -14.26
C ILE A 41 14.76 -39.04 -13.97
N ILE A 42 16.06 -38.78 -13.67
CA ILE A 42 16.55 -37.42 -13.37
C ILE A 42 16.56 -36.56 -14.64
N GLY A 43 17.02 -37.10 -15.77
CA GLY A 43 17.01 -36.38 -17.06
C GLY A 43 15.60 -36.00 -17.51
N ARG A 44 14.62 -36.91 -17.30
CA ARG A 44 13.21 -36.61 -17.61
C ARG A 44 12.63 -35.57 -16.66
N ALA A 45 12.96 -35.61 -15.39
CA ALA A 45 12.53 -34.61 -14.40
C ALA A 45 13.10 -33.21 -14.70
N GLN A 46 14.37 -33.13 -15.12
CA GLN A 46 14.98 -31.86 -15.55
C GLN A 46 14.31 -31.32 -16.81
N LYS A 47 14.12 -32.14 -17.84
CA LYS A 47 13.43 -31.72 -19.08
C LYS A 47 11.99 -31.28 -18.80
N ALA A 48 11.28 -31.96 -17.91
CA ALA A 48 9.93 -31.56 -17.50
C ALA A 48 9.93 -30.21 -16.79
N ARG A 49 10.90 -29.98 -15.89
CA ARG A 49 11.07 -28.71 -15.18
C ARG A 49 11.40 -27.56 -16.15
N ASP A 50 12.35 -27.79 -17.07
CA ASP A 50 12.76 -26.79 -18.05
C ASP A 50 11.62 -26.46 -19.04
N SER A 51 10.84 -27.48 -19.42
CA SER A 51 9.63 -27.29 -20.22
C SER A 51 8.57 -26.48 -19.48
N TYR A 52 8.38 -26.75 -18.18
CA TYR A 52 7.44 -26.01 -17.35
C TYR A 52 7.87 -24.54 -17.14
N GLN A 53 9.15 -24.31 -16.90
CA GLN A 53 9.70 -22.96 -16.79
C GLN A 53 9.58 -22.19 -18.11
N ASN A 54 9.89 -22.82 -19.23
CA ASN A 54 9.74 -22.19 -20.54
C ASN A 54 8.28 -21.89 -20.90
N SER A 55 7.36 -22.79 -20.55
CA SER A 55 5.92 -22.53 -20.73
C SER A 55 5.41 -21.40 -19.85
N SER A 56 5.84 -21.36 -18.59
CA SER A 56 5.48 -20.26 -17.67
C SER A 56 6.01 -18.91 -18.15
N THR A 57 7.25 -18.87 -18.63
CA THR A 57 7.84 -17.64 -19.20
C THR A 57 7.12 -17.20 -20.49
N SER A 58 6.74 -18.17 -21.32
CA SER A 58 5.98 -17.90 -22.56
C SER A 58 4.54 -17.44 -22.25
N GLU A 59 3.91 -17.98 -21.22
CA GLU A 59 2.58 -17.52 -20.76
C GLU A 59 2.65 -16.10 -20.20
N ASP A 60 3.68 -15.79 -19.40
CA ASP A 60 3.90 -14.45 -18.87
C ASP A 60 4.18 -13.42 -20.00
N GLU A 61 4.95 -13.79 -21.00
CA GLU A 61 5.19 -12.94 -22.20
C GLU A 61 3.90 -12.77 -23.01
N HIS A 62 3.12 -13.82 -23.19
CA HIS A 62 1.84 -13.75 -23.91
C HIS A 62 0.82 -12.89 -23.17
N MET A 63 0.75 -13.04 -21.85
CA MET A 63 -0.11 -12.19 -21.01
C MET A 63 0.30 -10.72 -21.05
N ARG A 64 1.61 -10.44 -21.09
CA ARG A 64 2.12 -9.07 -21.27
C ARG A 64 1.80 -8.51 -22.68
N GLN A 65 1.91 -9.32 -23.71
CA GLN A 65 1.53 -8.92 -25.06
C GLN A 65 0.03 -8.67 -25.18
N LEU A 66 -0.81 -9.56 -24.63
CA LEU A 66 -2.26 -9.34 -24.57
C LEU A 66 -2.62 -8.07 -23.78
N ALA A 67 -1.96 -7.84 -22.65
CA ALA A 67 -2.17 -6.64 -21.86
C ALA A 67 -1.76 -5.36 -22.63
N ASN A 68 -0.69 -5.43 -23.41
CA ASN A 68 -0.25 -4.32 -24.27
C ASN A 68 -1.16 -4.14 -25.50
N GLU A 69 -1.64 -5.23 -26.10
CA GLU A 69 -2.61 -5.17 -27.20
C GLU A 69 -3.96 -4.64 -26.71
N MET A 70 -4.43 -5.10 -25.56
CA MET A 70 -5.66 -4.53 -24.94
C MET A 70 -5.48 -3.05 -24.63
N ALA A 71 -4.31 -2.63 -24.15
CA ALA A 71 -4.02 -1.22 -23.91
C ALA A 71 -3.98 -0.37 -25.20
N GLN A 72 -3.66 -0.96 -26.35
CA GLN A 72 -3.71 -0.29 -27.66
C GLN A 72 -5.13 -0.22 -28.26
N TYR A 73 -6.01 -1.18 -27.92
CA TYR A 73 -7.40 -1.14 -28.38
C TYR A 73 -8.25 -0.15 -27.59
N ASP A 74 -7.80 0.28 -26.41
CA ASP A 74 -8.49 1.26 -25.57
C ASP A 74 -8.25 2.73 -25.99
N GLU A 75 -7.43 3.00 -27.00
CA GLU A 75 -7.17 4.37 -27.48
C GLU A 75 -8.30 4.99 -28.32
N ASP A 76 -9.34 4.22 -28.70
CA ASP A 76 -10.34 4.71 -29.66
C ASP A 76 -11.81 4.76 -29.16
N GLU A 77 -12.12 4.46 -27.89
CA GLU A 77 -13.47 4.71 -27.37
C GLU A 77 -13.44 5.49 -26.06
N ASN A 78 -13.89 6.71 -26.16
CA ASN A 78 -14.18 7.71 -25.17
C ASN A 78 -15.15 7.18 -24.08
N SER A 79 -14.66 6.38 -23.14
CA SER A 79 -15.40 5.98 -21.95
C SER A 79 -14.44 5.61 -20.80
N GLY A 80 -14.23 6.51 -19.86
CA GLY A 80 -13.95 6.20 -18.46
C GLY A 80 -12.68 5.41 -18.11
N VAL A 81 -11.80 5.11 -19.07
CA VAL A 81 -10.59 4.34 -18.81
C VAL A 81 -9.48 5.25 -18.29
N ILE A 82 -8.98 4.94 -17.09
CA ILE A 82 -7.87 5.69 -16.50
C ILE A 82 -6.57 5.40 -17.23
N GLU A 83 -6.01 6.43 -17.83
CA GLU A 83 -4.72 6.37 -18.50
C GLU A 83 -3.59 6.11 -17.47
N LYS A 84 -2.68 5.21 -17.80
CA LYS A 84 -1.56 4.84 -16.91
C LYS A 84 -0.50 5.93 -16.77
N THR A 85 -0.44 6.83 -17.73
CA THR A 85 0.60 7.87 -17.85
C THR A 85 0.11 9.28 -17.55
N LYS A 86 -1.20 9.46 -17.44
CA LYS A 86 -1.83 10.75 -17.10
C LYS A 86 -1.95 10.89 -15.59
N SER A 87 -1.59 12.05 -15.04
CA SER A 87 -1.89 12.39 -13.66
C SER A 87 -3.35 12.83 -13.55
N TYR A 88 -4.02 12.32 -12.53
CA TYR A 88 -5.41 12.69 -12.23
C TYR A 88 -5.52 13.59 -11.00
N VAL A 89 -4.44 14.18 -10.56
CA VAL A 89 -4.47 15.18 -9.49
C VAL A 89 -5.32 16.37 -9.94
N GLY A 90 -6.28 16.77 -9.11
CA GLY A 90 -7.25 17.82 -9.40
C GLY A 90 -8.61 17.31 -9.90
N TYR A 91 -8.70 16.07 -10.36
CA TYR A 91 -9.93 15.45 -10.81
C TYR A 91 -10.85 15.08 -9.64
N TYR A 92 -12.15 15.11 -9.88
CA TYR A 92 -13.13 14.62 -8.92
C TYR A 92 -13.19 13.09 -8.91
N ALA A 93 -13.56 12.53 -7.77
CA ALA A 93 -13.69 11.08 -7.58
C ALA A 93 -15.04 10.74 -6.94
N ASP A 94 -15.72 9.79 -7.53
CA ASP A 94 -16.83 9.03 -6.96
C ASP A 94 -16.26 7.68 -6.51
N ILE A 95 -16.00 7.53 -5.20
CA ILE A 95 -15.26 6.40 -4.66
C ILE A 95 -16.13 5.15 -4.50
N ASP A 96 -17.42 5.34 -4.20
CA ASP A 96 -18.35 4.24 -3.95
C ASP A 96 -19.23 3.88 -5.16
N GLY A 97 -19.13 4.64 -6.25
CA GLY A 97 -19.80 4.36 -7.51
C GLY A 97 -21.29 4.69 -7.48
N ASP A 98 -21.74 5.58 -6.58
CA ASP A 98 -23.15 5.93 -6.43
C ASP A 98 -23.61 7.05 -7.40
N GLY A 99 -22.69 7.62 -8.19
CA GLY A 99 -22.93 8.68 -9.16
C GLY A 99 -22.83 10.08 -8.55
N THR A 100 -22.34 10.19 -7.32
CA THR A 100 -22.06 11.48 -6.68
C THR A 100 -20.56 11.64 -6.43
N VAL A 101 -20.07 12.87 -6.55
CA VAL A 101 -18.67 13.16 -6.30
C VAL A 101 -18.41 13.15 -4.80
N ASP A 102 -17.48 12.29 -4.35
CA ASP A 102 -17.06 12.19 -2.96
C ASP A 102 -15.94 13.15 -2.60
N GLY A 103 -15.03 13.42 -3.54
CA GLY A 103 -13.85 14.19 -3.25
C GLY A 103 -13.01 14.57 -4.46
N VAL A 104 -11.87 15.18 -4.20
CA VAL A 104 -10.86 15.58 -5.18
C VAL A 104 -9.60 14.76 -5.00
N ILE A 105 -9.05 14.25 -6.10
CA ILE A 105 -7.77 13.53 -6.11
C ILE A 105 -6.63 14.52 -5.85
N TYR A 106 -5.89 14.33 -4.76
CA TYR A 106 -4.74 15.17 -4.44
C TYR A 106 -3.39 14.48 -4.59
N ALA A 107 -3.39 13.17 -4.79
CA ALA A 107 -2.16 12.44 -5.10
C ALA A 107 -2.45 11.23 -5.97
N ASP A 108 -1.61 11.02 -6.99
CA ASP A 108 -1.64 9.89 -7.91
C ASP A 108 -0.35 9.08 -7.73
N LEU A 109 -0.45 7.88 -7.16
CA LEU A 109 0.71 7.04 -6.86
C LEU A 109 1.35 6.41 -8.10
N ALA A 110 0.64 6.35 -9.22
CA ALA A 110 1.18 5.80 -10.45
C ALA A 110 2.09 6.80 -11.19
N VAL A 111 1.71 8.06 -11.20
CA VAL A 111 2.37 9.09 -12.03
C VAL A 111 2.96 10.21 -11.17
N GLY A 112 2.32 10.52 -10.04
CA GLY A 112 2.61 11.73 -9.29
C GLY A 112 2.00 12.96 -9.97
N GLY A 113 2.65 14.09 -9.80
CA GLY A 113 2.26 15.35 -10.46
C GLY A 113 1.41 16.25 -9.59
N SER A 114 0.98 17.34 -10.22
CA SER A 114 0.10 18.36 -9.64
C SER A 114 -1.02 18.68 -10.64
N GLY A 115 -2.11 19.25 -10.14
CA GLY A 115 -3.25 19.65 -10.96
C GLY A 115 -4.01 20.78 -10.31
N GLU A 116 -4.92 21.38 -11.04
CA GLU A 116 -5.83 22.39 -10.50
C GLU A 116 -7.08 21.69 -9.94
N TRP A 117 -7.47 22.07 -8.73
CA TRP A 117 -8.78 21.68 -8.21
C TRP A 117 -9.85 22.44 -9.01
N ASN A 118 -10.71 21.79 -9.65
CA ASN A 118 -11.75 22.14 -10.61
C ASN A 118 -11.43 21.70 -12.05
N ASP A 119 -10.42 20.89 -12.25
CA ASP A 119 -10.28 20.17 -13.50
C ASP A 119 -11.33 19.07 -13.53
N SER A 120 -12.53 19.47 -14.00
CA SER A 120 -13.74 18.65 -13.98
C SER A 120 -13.86 17.70 -15.18
N ASP A 121 -12.75 17.33 -15.80
CA ASP A 121 -12.77 16.46 -16.99
C ASP A 121 -13.21 15.02 -16.73
N GLY A 122 -13.72 14.73 -15.54
CA GLY A 122 -14.36 13.47 -15.26
C GLY A 122 -14.54 13.17 -13.79
N ASP A 123 -15.70 12.65 -13.46
CA ASP A 123 -15.97 11.97 -12.21
C ASP A 123 -15.45 10.54 -12.35
N PHE A 124 -14.59 10.11 -11.43
CA PHE A 124 -14.06 8.76 -11.42
C PHE A 124 -14.70 7.92 -10.34
N SER A 125 -15.31 6.82 -10.73
CA SER A 125 -15.78 5.80 -9.80
C SER A 125 -14.70 4.75 -9.56
N TYR A 126 -14.67 4.18 -8.36
CA TYR A 126 -13.74 3.09 -8.03
C TYR A 126 -13.87 1.91 -8.99
N GLU A 127 -15.07 1.60 -9.43
CA GLU A 127 -15.34 0.49 -10.36
C GLU A 127 -14.82 0.75 -11.77
N ALA A 128 -14.73 2.01 -12.18
CA ALA A 128 -14.16 2.38 -13.47
C ALA A 128 -12.64 2.23 -13.52
N ILE A 129 -11.98 2.10 -12.36
CA ILE A 129 -10.52 1.91 -12.24
C ILE A 129 -10.17 0.42 -12.30
N THR A 130 -10.68 -0.27 -13.28
CA THR A 130 -10.32 -1.66 -13.49
C THR A 130 -8.87 -1.77 -13.99
N GLY A 131 -8.06 -2.55 -13.31
CA GLY A 131 -6.67 -2.78 -13.67
C GLY A 131 -5.64 -1.97 -12.89
N VAL A 132 -6.04 -1.02 -12.07
CA VAL A 132 -5.17 -0.44 -11.06
C VAL A 132 -5.06 -1.42 -9.90
N LYS A 133 -3.86 -1.83 -9.58
CA LYS A 133 -3.63 -2.82 -8.51
C LYS A 133 -2.42 -2.43 -7.71
N ASP A 134 -2.61 -2.34 -6.40
CA ASP A 134 -1.58 -2.38 -5.38
C ASP A 134 -0.41 -1.40 -5.60
N TYR A 135 -0.66 -0.08 -5.49
CA TYR A 135 0.40 0.92 -5.40
C TYR A 135 0.92 1.02 -3.98
N THR A 136 2.23 1.00 -3.84
CA THR A 136 2.90 1.19 -2.55
C THR A 136 3.68 2.48 -2.56
N ILE A 137 3.71 3.19 -1.44
CA ILE A 137 4.47 4.42 -1.31
C ILE A 137 5.92 4.06 -1.05
N SER A 138 6.81 4.29 -2.03
CA SER A 138 8.25 4.07 -1.88
C SER A 138 9.00 5.35 -1.60
N GLN A 139 8.48 6.47 -2.04
CA GLN A 139 9.09 7.77 -1.79
C GLN A 139 8.05 8.90 -1.87
N ALA A 140 7.78 9.52 -0.74
CA ALA A 140 7.09 10.79 -0.65
C ALA A 140 7.96 11.73 0.20
N ASN A 141 8.06 12.98 -0.18
CA ASN A 141 8.83 13.98 0.55
C ASN A 141 8.07 15.30 0.51
N TYR A 142 7.28 15.53 1.54
CA TYR A 142 6.53 16.75 1.74
C TYR A 142 7.00 17.46 3.01
N SER A 143 7.13 18.78 2.94
CA SER A 143 7.36 19.60 4.13
C SER A 143 6.04 19.92 4.86
N GLY A 144 6.08 20.80 5.81
CA GLY A 144 4.88 21.34 6.44
C GLY A 144 4.23 22.49 5.68
N ASP A 145 4.91 23.05 4.68
CA ASP A 145 4.47 24.25 3.96
C ASP A 145 3.74 23.86 2.66
N PHE A 146 2.61 24.50 2.39
CA PHE A 146 1.89 24.37 1.13
C PHE A 146 2.68 25.09 0.02
N GLY A 147 2.69 24.49 -1.17
CA GLY A 147 3.48 25.00 -2.28
C GLY A 147 4.96 24.63 -2.21
N ASP A 148 5.40 23.97 -1.15
CA ASP A 148 6.71 23.35 -1.12
C ASP A 148 6.77 22.22 -2.13
N ASN A 149 7.88 22.11 -2.85
CA ASN A 149 8.09 21.12 -3.89
C ASN A 149 8.20 19.70 -3.33
N GLY A 150 7.13 19.24 -2.67
CA GLY A 150 6.98 17.87 -2.31
C GLY A 150 6.98 17.03 -3.57
N VAL A 151 7.64 15.90 -3.54
CA VAL A 151 7.72 15.00 -4.68
C VAL A 151 7.12 13.66 -4.28
N LEU A 152 5.92 13.39 -4.81
CA LEU A 152 5.45 12.02 -4.91
C LEU A 152 5.99 11.43 -6.21
N LYS A 153 6.82 10.41 -6.12
CA LYS A 153 7.32 9.69 -7.29
C LYS A 153 6.42 8.52 -7.60
N ALA A 154 6.21 8.26 -8.88
CA ALA A 154 5.57 7.04 -9.35
C ALA A 154 6.18 5.78 -8.73
N MET A 155 5.33 4.86 -8.25
CA MET A 155 5.70 3.88 -7.25
C MET A 155 5.54 2.43 -7.69
N GLY A 156 5.17 2.18 -8.90
CA GLY A 156 4.88 0.82 -9.36
C GLY A 156 3.45 0.39 -9.02
N SER A 157 3.24 -0.87 -8.67
CA SER A 157 1.90 -1.43 -8.47
C SER A 157 1.48 -1.46 -7.00
N GLY A 158 0.26 -1.07 -6.71
CA GLY A 158 -0.36 -1.09 -5.39
C GLY A 158 -1.88 -1.12 -5.48
N LYS A 159 -2.59 -1.23 -4.35
CA LYS A 159 -4.05 -1.34 -4.34
C LYS A 159 -4.72 -0.03 -4.64
N ASP A 160 -4.25 1.00 -4.00
CA ASP A 160 -4.90 2.29 -3.98
C ASP A 160 -4.00 3.25 -4.76
N ARG A 161 -4.37 3.56 -5.99
CA ARG A 161 -3.62 4.49 -6.83
C ARG A 161 -3.78 5.93 -6.39
N PHE A 162 -4.99 6.29 -5.98
CA PHE A 162 -5.35 7.66 -5.71
C PHE A 162 -5.57 7.94 -4.23
N TYR A 163 -5.16 9.11 -3.81
CA TYR A 163 -5.56 9.72 -2.55
C TYR A 163 -6.55 10.82 -2.82
N VAL A 164 -7.68 10.77 -2.16
CA VAL A 164 -8.83 11.68 -2.34
C VAL A 164 -9.09 12.42 -1.06
N MET A 165 -9.32 13.73 -1.15
CA MET A 165 -9.80 14.57 -0.06
C MET A 165 -11.30 14.81 -0.23
N ALA A 166 -12.08 14.61 0.82
CA ALA A 166 -13.50 14.92 0.82
C ALA A 166 -13.74 16.38 0.46
N LEU A 167 -14.83 16.67 -0.30
CA LEU A 167 -15.16 18.05 -0.71
C LEU A 167 -15.53 18.95 0.46
N GLU A 168 -16.05 18.34 1.53
CA GLU A 168 -16.54 19.06 2.72
C GLU A 168 -15.94 18.49 4.01
N ASP A 169 -15.97 19.30 5.05
CA ASP A 169 -15.70 18.84 6.41
C ASP A 169 -16.81 17.85 6.83
N ILE A 170 -16.57 17.00 7.83
CA ILE A 170 -17.54 15.97 8.25
C ILE A 170 -18.89 16.56 8.63
N ASP A 171 -18.91 17.80 9.11
CA ASP A 171 -20.06 18.65 9.36
C ASP A 171 -19.59 20.09 9.65
N SER A 172 -20.50 20.96 10.04
CA SER A 172 -20.20 22.35 10.40
C SER A 172 -19.61 22.56 11.80
N ASN A 173 -19.40 21.48 12.57
CA ASN A 173 -18.85 21.57 13.91
C ASN A 173 -17.33 21.55 13.90
N THR A 174 -16.76 21.89 15.05
CA THR A 174 -15.35 21.74 15.32
C THR A 174 -15.13 20.79 16.48
N TYR A 175 -14.02 20.08 16.45
CA TYR A 175 -13.74 18.97 17.34
C TYR A 175 -12.37 19.12 17.99
N THR A 176 -12.24 18.66 19.24
CA THR A 176 -10.94 18.45 19.85
C THR A 176 -10.26 17.22 19.25
N TRP A 177 -8.95 17.21 19.23
CA TRP A 177 -8.22 16.02 18.81
C TRP A 177 -8.37 14.89 19.83
N TYR A 178 -8.19 15.20 21.11
CA TYR A 178 -8.47 14.35 22.27
C TYR A 178 -8.46 15.23 23.52
N GLU A 179 -9.61 15.70 23.98
CA GLU A 179 -9.76 16.73 25.01
C GLU A 179 -8.96 16.42 26.29
N ASN A 180 -9.20 15.25 26.86
CA ASN A 180 -8.61 14.89 28.13
C ASN A 180 -7.12 14.51 28.04
N ALA A 181 -6.60 14.23 26.86
CA ALA A 181 -5.19 14.00 26.66
C ALA A 181 -4.34 15.27 26.83
N ALA A 182 -4.94 16.46 26.78
CA ALA A 182 -4.22 17.71 27.01
C ALA A 182 -3.66 17.80 28.43
N SER A 183 -4.36 17.25 29.43
CA SER A 183 -3.93 17.27 30.82
C SER A 183 -3.10 16.05 31.23
N SER A 184 -3.44 14.85 30.75
CA SER A 184 -2.73 13.60 31.04
C SER A 184 -1.46 13.43 30.26
N GLY A 185 -1.43 13.97 29.04
CA GLY A 185 -0.36 13.80 28.06
C GLY A 185 -0.36 12.45 27.39
N ILE A 186 0.06 12.40 26.12
CA ILE A 186 0.22 11.19 25.34
C ILE A 186 1.69 10.77 25.40
N SER A 187 2.01 9.82 26.26
CA SER A 187 3.39 9.46 26.59
C SER A 187 4.13 8.78 25.44
N ASP A 188 3.41 8.07 24.58
CA ASP A 188 3.92 7.30 23.41
C ASP A 188 3.73 8.05 22.07
N TYR A 189 3.54 9.37 22.12
CA TYR A 189 3.23 10.23 20.97
C TYR A 189 4.19 10.06 19.80
N ASN A 190 5.44 9.74 20.05
CA ASN A 190 6.50 9.60 19.02
C ASN A 190 6.51 8.22 18.32
N THR A 191 5.63 7.30 18.71
CA THR A 191 5.59 5.94 18.17
C THR A 191 4.21 5.49 17.69
N ILE A 192 3.14 6.11 18.20
CA ILE A 192 1.76 5.67 17.91
C ILE A 192 1.19 6.25 16.62
N THR A 193 1.70 7.38 16.18
CA THR A 193 1.34 7.99 14.89
C THR A 193 2.58 8.35 14.11
N SER A 194 2.47 8.38 12.80
CA SER A 194 3.52 8.84 11.89
C SER A 194 3.10 10.15 11.21
N GLU A 195 4.06 10.99 10.88
CA GLU A 195 3.85 12.21 10.10
C GLU A 195 3.85 11.94 8.59
N SER A 196 4.40 10.79 8.17
CA SER A 196 4.69 10.47 6.78
C SER A 196 3.45 10.37 5.92
N PHE A 197 3.58 10.71 4.65
CA PHE A 197 2.58 10.46 3.63
C PHE A 197 2.21 8.97 3.60
N GLY A 198 0.93 8.66 3.53
CA GLY A 198 0.40 7.28 3.56
C GLY A 198 0.13 6.73 4.96
N SER A 199 0.42 7.46 6.01
CA SER A 199 0.19 6.99 7.38
C SER A 199 -1.19 7.34 7.97
N GLY A 200 -1.95 8.20 7.33
CA GLY A 200 -3.24 8.68 7.84
C GLY A 200 -4.23 7.58 8.22
N LYS A 201 -4.37 6.59 7.34
CA LYS A 201 -5.24 5.42 7.59
C LYS A 201 -4.82 4.62 8.82
N THR A 202 -3.53 4.33 8.96
CA THR A 202 -2.99 3.61 10.12
C THR A 202 -3.07 4.43 11.39
N ASN A 203 -2.72 5.73 11.33
CA ASN A 203 -2.85 6.65 12.45
C ASN A 203 -4.30 6.69 12.96
N THR A 204 -5.26 6.85 12.02
CA THR A 204 -6.69 6.92 12.35
C THR A 204 -7.16 5.65 13.06
N ALA A 205 -6.85 4.48 12.52
CA ALA A 205 -7.23 3.21 13.14
C ALA A 205 -6.61 3.05 14.54
N THR A 206 -5.33 3.39 14.68
CA THR A 206 -4.62 3.34 15.96
C THR A 206 -5.25 4.28 16.99
N MET A 207 -5.54 5.51 16.58
CA MET A 207 -6.09 6.50 17.50
C MET A 207 -7.53 6.21 17.91
N ILE A 208 -8.36 5.68 17.02
CA ILE A 208 -9.70 5.21 17.38
C ILE A 208 -9.61 4.08 18.42
N ALA A 209 -8.69 3.13 18.24
CA ALA A 209 -8.50 2.06 19.21
C ALA A 209 -8.03 2.58 20.58
N LYS A 210 -7.11 3.55 20.59
CA LYS A 210 -6.65 4.23 21.82
C LYS A 210 -7.76 5.03 22.48
N TRP A 211 -8.56 5.76 21.70
CA TRP A 211 -9.69 6.52 22.18
C TRP A 211 -10.76 5.59 22.76
N ASN A 212 -11.14 4.52 22.07
CA ASN A 212 -12.13 3.55 22.54
C ASN A 212 -11.73 2.87 23.87
N SER A 213 -10.43 2.77 24.14
CA SER A 213 -9.91 2.22 25.40
C SER A 213 -9.64 3.28 26.50
N SER A 214 -9.97 4.55 26.25
CA SER A 214 -9.65 5.69 27.15
C SER A 214 -8.17 5.76 27.52
N ALA A 215 -7.27 5.42 26.57
CA ALA A 215 -5.84 5.26 26.85
C ALA A 215 -5.16 6.53 27.37
N TYR A 216 -5.70 7.72 27.07
CA TYR A 216 -5.12 9.02 27.43
C TYR A 216 -6.08 9.92 28.21
N GLY A 217 -7.08 9.35 28.82
CA GLY A 217 -8.11 10.04 29.59
C GLY A 217 -9.51 9.67 29.13
N ASP A 218 -10.51 10.18 29.81
CA ASP A 218 -11.91 9.90 29.52
C ASP A 218 -12.30 10.44 28.14
N GLN A 219 -13.16 9.70 27.46
CA GLN A 219 -13.74 10.07 26.19
C GLN A 219 -14.74 11.22 26.38
N VAL A 220 -14.75 12.16 25.43
CA VAL A 220 -15.78 13.20 25.34
C VAL A 220 -16.40 13.25 23.95
N ASP A 221 -17.62 13.75 23.87
CA ASP A 221 -18.40 13.78 22.64
C ASP A 221 -17.82 14.72 21.57
N THR A 222 -17.01 15.68 22.01
CA THR A 222 -16.32 16.64 21.14
C THR A 222 -15.00 16.14 20.58
N ASP A 223 -14.57 14.94 20.95
CA ASP A 223 -13.36 14.35 20.35
C ASP A 223 -13.63 13.90 18.90
N MET A 224 -12.76 14.29 17.98
CA MET A 224 -12.91 13.94 16.57
C MET A 224 -12.95 12.42 16.33
N TRP A 225 -12.27 11.62 17.18
CA TRP A 225 -12.24 10.16 17.09
C TRP A 225 -13.59 9.50 17.29
N LYS A 226 -14.50 10.17 18.00
CA LYS A 226 -15.91 9.76 18.09
C LYS A 226 -16.67 10.10 16.82
N ALA A 227 -16.52 11.34 16.37
CA ALA A 227 -17.30 11.90 15.28
C ALA A 227 -17.11 11.15 13.94
N ILE A 228 -15.89 10.66 13.69
CA ILE A 228 -15.52 10.06 12.39
C ILE A 228 -15.77 8.55 12.28
N GLN A 229 -16.19 7.85 13.34
CA GLN A 229 -16.23 6.37 13.32
C GLN A 229 -17.10 5.79 12.20
N THR A 230 -18.20 6.45 11.88
CA THR A 230 -19.08 6.01 10.79
C THR A 230 -18.38 6.10 9.42
N GLN A 231 -17.66 7.19 9.17
CA GLN A 231 -16.94 7.43 7.92
C GLN A 231 -15.73 6.49 7.81
N VAL A 232 -15.05 6.23 8.92
CA VAL A 232 -13.91 5.28 8.94
C VAL A 232 -14.35 3.86 8.57
N ASN A 233 -15.54 3.44 8.97
CA ASN A 233 -16.12 2.16 8.56
C ASN A 233 -16.40 2.08 7.04
N LYS A 234 -16.48 3.21 6.35
CA LYS A 234 -16.60 3.32 4.91
C LYS A 234 -15.26 3.48 4.18
N GLY A 235 -14.14 3.44 4.91
CA GLY A 235 -12.79 3.53 4.34
C GLY A 235 -12.13 4.91 4.43
N TRP A 236 -12.85 5.93 4.93
CA TRP A 236 -12.32 7.26 5.16
C TRP A 236 -11.39 7.31 6.36
N PHE A 237 -10.44 8.24 6.37
CA PHE A 237 -9.49 8.44 7.47
C PHE A 237 -9.10 9.91 7.60
N VAL A 238 -8.55 10.28 8.75
CA VAL A 238 -7.98 11.62 8.96
C VAL A 238 -6.58 11.68 8.33
N PRO A 239 -6.32 12.63 7.43
CA PRO A 239 -5.02 12.75 6.77
C PRO A 239 -3.86 12.91 7.77
N SER A 240 -2.70 12.35 7.46
CA SER A 240 -1.45 12.62 8.17
C SER A 240 -0.96 14.04 7.91
N LYS A 241 0.09 14.45 8.60
CA LYS A 241 0.76 15.74 8.36
C LYS A 241 1.19 15.90 6.91
N GLU A 242 1.90 14.91 6.37
CA GLU A 242 2.43 15.00 5.01
C GLU A 242 1.35 14.79 3.94
N GLU A 243 0.25 14.09 4.24
CA GLU A 243 -0.91 14.04 3.36
C GLU A 243 -1.59 15.41 3.22
N TRP A 244 -1.69 16.17 4.31
CA TRP A 244 -2.13 17.58 4.24
C TRP A 244 -1.18 18.46 3.43
N SER A 245 0.13 18.26 3.61
CA SER A 245 1.13 18.99 2.82
C SER A 245 1.04 18.65 1.34
N ALA A 246 0.82 17.36 1.03
CA ALA A 246 0.60 16.90 -0.35
C ALA A 246 -0.67 17.49 -0.96
N PHE A 247 -1.75 17.52 -0.20
CA PHE A 247 -3.00 18.15 -0.63
C PHE A 247 -2.80 19.61 -1.02
N GLY A 248 -2.20 20.40 -0.15
CA GLY A 248 -1.92 21.82 -0.46
C GLY A 248 -0.95 21.99 -1.63
N SER A 249 0.15 21.22 -1.63
CA SER A 249 1.21 21.38 -2.63
C SER A 249 0.78 20.91 -4.03
N ASN A 250 0.14 19.77 -4.12
CA ASN A 250 -0.21 19.18 -5.41
C ASN A 250 -1.38 19.89 -6.09
N LEU A 251 -2.31 20.46 -5.30
CA LEU A 251 -3.47 21.19 -5.79
C LEU A 251 -3.25 22.73 -5.84
N GLY A 252 -2.04 23.20 -5.48
CA GLY A 252 -1.75 24.63 -5.45
C GLY A 252 -2.60 25.41 -4.45
N ILE A 253 -3.03 24.77 -3.36
CA ILE A 253 -3.81 25.44 -2.30
C ILE A 253 -2.87 26.23 -1.42
N ASP A 254 -3.19 27.49 -1.20
CA ASP A 254 -2.43 28.42 -0.35
C ASP A 254 -3.35 29.33 0.49
N ASN A 255 -2.77 30.27 1.17
CA ASN A 255 -3.50 31.22 2.02
C ASN A 255 -4.33 32.26 1.25
N THR A 256 -4.27 32.30 -0.07
CA THR A 256 -5.03 33.25 -0.90
C THR A 256 -6.22 32.61 -1.58
N ASN A 257 -6.22 31.30 -1.81
CA ASN A 257 -7.24 30.61 -2.60
C ASN A 257 -8.05 29.56 -1.82
N TYR A 258 -7.62 29.13 -0.62
CA TYR A 258 -8.27 28.07 0.13
C TYR A 258 -9.79 28.30 0.35
N VAL A 259 -10.22 29.55 0.52
CA VAL A 259 -11.63 29.90 0.70
C VAL A 259 -12.48 29.63 -0.54
N ASN A 260 -11.88 29.60 -1.72
CA ASN A 260 -12.56 29.28 -2.98
C ASN A 260 -12.94 27.79 -3.07
N HIS A 261 -12.32 26.94 -2.25
CA HIS A 261 -12.54 25.52 -2.18
C HIS A 261 -13.30 25.09 -0.92
N ASN A 262 -13.98 26.02 -0.27
CA ASN A 262 -14.74 25.76 0.97
C ASN A 262 -13.92 25.07 2.06
N LEU A 263 -12.64 25.46 2.21
CA LEU A 263 -11.76 24.94 3.23
C LEU A 263 -11.83 25.81 4.49
N SER A 264 -11.96 25.15 5.64
CA SER A 264 -11.92 25.81 6.93
C SER A 264 -10.49 26.22 7.29
N ASP A 265 -10.34 27.30 8.05
CA ASP A 265 -9.02 27.87 8.42
C ASP A 265 -8.04 26.85 9.01
N TYR A 266 -8.56 25.89 9.79
CA TYR A 266 -7.74 24.96 10.56
C TYR A 266 -8.41 23.59 10.62
N CYS A 267 -7.79 22.56 10.05
CA CYS A 267 -8.26 21.18 10.10
C CYS A 267 -7.24 20.23 10.75
N TRP A 268 -7.71 19.34 11.62
CA TRP A 268 -6.84 18.36 12.27
C TRP A 268 -6.18 17.38 11.30
N SER A 269 -4.93 17.02 11.59
CA SER A 269 -4.33 15.82 11.06
C SER A 269 -4.38 14.67 12.06
N SER A 270 -4.14 13.46 11.58
CA SER A 270 -4.03 12.28 12.45
C SER A 270 -2.68 12.15 13.15
N SER A 271 -1.73 13.03 12.86
CA SER A 271 -0.36 12.94 13.34
C SER A 271 -0.14 13.75 14.62
N LEU A 272 0.45 13.11 15.63
CA LEU A 272 0.91 13.80 16.85
C LEU A 272 2.24 14.52 16.59
N ARG A 273 2.42 15.63 17.30
CA ARG A 273 3.66 16.40 17.34
C ARG A 273 4.39 16.25 18.67
N SER A 274 3.61 16.20 19.74
CA SER A 274 4.13 16.13 21.12
C SER A 274 3.12 15.47 22.05
N LYS A 275 3.44 15.37 23.32
CA LYS A 275 2.55 14.81 24.35
C LYS A 275 1.18 15.49 24.44
N GLY A 276 1.06 16.73 24.06
CA GLY A 276 -0.17 17.52 24.17
C GLY A 276 -0.52 18.29 22.92
N SER A 277 0.15 18.04 21.79
CA SER A 277 -0.14 18.69 20.51
C SER A 277 -0.19 17.71 19.35
N ALA A 278 -1.05 17.99 18.39
CA ALA A 278 -1.18 17.30 17.12
C ALA A 278 -1.01 18.29 15.98
N TRP A 279 -0.61 17.79 14.83
CA TRP A 279 -0.51 18.60 13.62
C TRP A 279 -1.90 18.98 13.10
N ASN A 280 -2.01 20.12 12.46
CA ASN A 280 -3.20 20.59 11.77
C ASN A 280 -2.82 21.38 10.51
N ALA A 281 -3.62 21.28 9.46
CA ALA A 281 -3.52 22.14 8.31
C ALA A 281 -4.00 23.54 8.70
N ARG A 282 -3.24 24.56 8.34
CA ARG A 282 -3.53 25.98 8.57
C ARG A 282 -3.63 26.70 7.24
N PHE A 283 -4.77 26.61 6.62
CA PHE A 283 -4.98 27.20 5.29
C PHE A 283 -4.80 28.71 5.28
N ILE A 284 -5.26 29.40 6.33
CA ILE A 284 -5.06 30.84 6.49
C ILE A 284 -3.60 31.30 6.46
N ASN A 285 -2.67 30.38 6.71
CA ASN A 285 -1.23 30.64 6.68
C ASN A 285 -0.50 29.88 5.56
N GLY A 286 -1.13 28.92 4.91
CA GLY A 286 -0.55 28.10 3.85
C GLY A 286 0.48 27.08 4.32
N TYR A 287 0.31 26.47 5.50
CA TYR A 287 1.22 25.43 6.01
C TYR A 287 0.57 24.52 7.05
N VAL A 288 1.22 23.41 7.37
CA VAL A 288 0.83 22.51 8.44
C VAL A 288 1.63 22.84 9.70
N TYR A 289 0.91 23.04 10.81
CA TYR A 289 1.51 23.41 12.08
C TYR A 289 0.88 22.60 13.23
N ASP A 290 1.41 22.72 14.45
CA ASP A 290 0.83 22.02 15.59
C ASP A 290 -0.19 22.88 16.36
N GLY A 291 -1.09 22.19 17.03
CA GLY A 291 -2.09 22.77 17.95
C GLY A 291 -2.31 21.89 19.15
N ILE A 292 -2.72 22.51 20.26
CA ILE A 292 -3.04 21.78 21.49
C ILE A 292 -4.23 20.84 21.22
N VAL A 293 -4.12 19.58 21.65
CA VAL A 293 -5.11 18.53 21.35
C VAL A 293 -6.53 18.81 21.89
N SER A 294 -6.69 19.72 22.84
CA SER A 294 -7.99 20.20 23.35
C SER A 294 -8.53 21.44 22.63
N THR A 295 -7.86 21.90 21.56
CA THR A 295 -8.39 23.00 20.74
C THR A 295 -9.38 22.47 19.74
N ASN A 296 -10.46 23.21 19.50
CA ASN A 296 -11.44 22.87 18.48
C ASN A 296 -10.97 23.24 17.08
N ARG A 297 -11.08 22.28 16.13
CA ARG A 297 -10.74 22.43 14.72
C ARG A 297 -11.71 21.66 13.85
N CYS A 298 -11.79 21.99 12.57
CA CYS A 298 -12.55 21.17 11.63
C CYS A 298 -11.92 19.77 11.46
N VAL A 299 -12.71 18.86 10.93
CA VAL A 299 -12.25 17.53 10.51
C VAL A 299 -12.69 17.29 9.07
N ARG A 300 -11.71 17.14 8.20
CA ARG A 300 -11.91 16.72 6.81
C ARG A 300 -11.19 15.40 6.58
N LEU A 301 -11.80 14.53 5.83
CA LEU A 301 -11.34 13.16 5.68
C LEU A 301 -10.70 12.94 4.32
N SER A 302 -9.81 11.97 4.26
CA SER A 302 -9.23 11.44 3.04
C SER A 302 -9.63 9.99 2.88
N ALA A 303 -9.60 9.52 1.64
CA ALA A 303 -9.78 8.11 1.30
C ALA A 303 -8.76 7.72 0.23
N THR A 304 -8.63 6.41 -0.01
CA THR A 304 -7.79 5.85 -1.07
C THR A 304 -8.59 4.87 -1.91
N PHE A 305 -8.30 4.82 -3.22
CA PHE A 305 -8.89 3.86 -4.13
C PHE A 305 -8.02 3.59 -5.36
#